data_55b96409f0cc8dc00990e5a7f15d3b94
#
_entry.id   55b96409f0cc8dc00990e5a7f15d3b94
#
_cell.length_a   1.000
_cell.length_b   1.000
_cell.length_c   1.000
_cell.angle_alpha   90.00
_cell.angle_beta   90.00
_cell.angle_gamma   90.00
#
_symmetry.space_group_name_H-M   'P 1'
#
loop_
_entity.id
_entity.type
_entity.pdbx_description
1 polymer ?
#
loop_
_entity_poly.entity_id
_entity_poly.type
_entity_poly.pdbx_seq_one_letter_code
_entity_poly.pdbx_strand_id
1 'polypeptide(L)'
;TNVSEGRGTDHPFKWFGAPWIDGKILSQELNKLQLPGVVFVPKSFTPVSIPGVADKPKYENQLCNGIEIRVIARNEYQSLNVGVSVIKKLKEFYPENIVFKENRLNRLWGSDTLVKELQKKRIPINFYAAGGLTIFLLLTLLIN
;
A
#
# COMPACT_ATOMS: atom_id res chain seq x y z
N THR A 1 3.94 -1.33 7.52
CA THR A 1 3.70 0.12 7.61
C THR A 1 2.68 0.44 8.68
N ASN A 2 2.55 1.73 9.00
CA ASN A 2 1.48 2.26 9.84
C ASN A 2 0.23 2.70 9.02
N VAL A 3 0.08 2.24 7.80
CA VAL A 3 -1.12 2.43 6.99
C VAL A 3 -2.08 1.27 7.25
N SER A 4 -3.38 1.55 7.40
CA SER A 4 -4.42 0.53 7.47
C SER A 4 -4.59 -0.12 6.10
N GLU A 5 -4.71 -1.42 6.10
CA GLU A 5 -4.98 -2.25 4.92
C GLU A 5 -6.47 -2.64 4.80
N GLY A 6 -7.36 -1.89 5.45
CA GLY A 6 -8.79 -2.13 5.41
C GLY A 6 -9.28 -3.34 6.22
N ARG A 7 -8.43 -3.95 7.08
CA ARG A 7 -8.91 -4.97 8.04
C ARG A 7 -9.89 -4.32 9.01
N GLY A 8 -10.93 -5.05 9.38
CA GLY A 8 -12.03 -4.49 10.15
C GLY A 8 -13.01 -3.65 9.32
N THR A 9 -13.05 -3.86 8.01
CA THR A 9 -14.02 -3.32 7.06
C THR A 9 -14.56 -4.43 6.15
N ASP A 10 -15.56 -4.13 5.32
CA ASP A 10 -16.11 -5.07 4.35
C ASP A 10 -15.14 -5.42 3.20
N HIS A 11 -14.06 -4.65 3.04
CA HIS A 11 -13.15 -4.76 1.91
C HIS A 11 -11.68 -4.78 2.36
N PRO A 12 -11.29 -5.76 3.20
CA PRO A 12 -9.90 -5.91 3.60
C PRO A 12 -9.00 -6.07 2.36
N PHE A 13 -7.83 -5.43 2.39
CA PHE A 13 -6.80 -5.47 1.35
C PHE A 13 -7.15 -4.81 0.03
N LYS A 14 -8.35 -4.25 -0.10
CA LYS A 14 -8.74 -3.38 -1.21
C LYS A 14 -8.67 -1.91 -0.84
N TRP A 15 -8.84 -1.59 0.45
CA TRP A 15 -8.79 -0.24 0.97
C TRP A 15 -7.52 -0.01 1.77
N PHE A 16 -6.83 1.08 1.46
CA PHE A 16 -5.60 1.48 2.13
C PHE A 16 -5.73 2.93 2.58
N GLY A 17 -5.46 3.19 3.86
CA GLY A 17 -5.64 4.54 4.37
C GLY A 17 -5.08 4.76 5.78
N ALA A 18 -5.06 6.02 6.16
CA ALA A 18 -4.74 6.49 7.50
C ALA A 18 -5.42 7.83 7.76
N PRO A 19 -5.53 8.29 9.02
CA PRO A 19 -6.14 9.60 9.33
C PRO A 19 -5.43 10.80 8.68
N TRP A 20 -4.15 10.66 8.38
CA TRP A 20 -3.28 11.70 7.83
C TRP A 20 -3.15 11.69 6.30
N ILE A 21 -3.81 10.77 5.59
CA ILE A 21 -3.77 10.69 4.13
C ILE A 21 -4.87 11.56 3.51
N ASP A 22 -4.55 12.29 2.45
CA ASP A 22 -5.53 12.83 1.50
C ASP A 22 -5.76 11.82 0.38
N GLY A 23 -6.89 11.12 0.43
CA GLY A 23 -7.23 10.09 -0.55
C GLY A 23 -7.45 10.61 -1.96
N LYS A 24 -7.89 11.88 -2.12
CA LYS A 24 -8.10 12.49 -3.44
C LYS A 24 -6.75 12.75 -4.10
N ILE A 25 -5.84 13.41 -3.40
CA ILE A 25 -4.49 13.70 -3.91
C ILE A 25 -3.78 12.39 -4.23
N LEU A 26 -3.76 11.44 -3.29
CA LEU A 26 -3.06 10.16 -3.46
C LEU A 26 -3.59 9.38 -4.68
N SER A 27 -4.91 9.28 -4.83
CA SER A 27 -5.53 8.55 -5.95
C SER A 27 -5.22 9.21 -7.30
N GLN A 28 -5.28 10.53 -7.38
CA GLN A 28 -4.94 11.27 -8.60
C GLN A 28 -3.49 11.04 -9.02
N GLU A 29 -2.56 11.14 -8.08
CA GLU A 29 -1.14 10.96 -8.35
C GLU A 29 -0.77 9.51 -8.72
N LEU A 30 -1.46 8.53 -8.15
CA LEU A 30 -1.29 7.13 -8.54
C LEU A 30 -1.88 6.86 -9.93
N ASN A 31 -3.04 7.44 -10.27
CA ASN A 31 -3.64 7.28 -11.60
C ASN A 31 -2.82 7.94 -12.71
N LYS A 32 -2.08 9.02 -12.42
CA LYS A 32 -1.12 9.62 -13.38
C LYS A 32 -0.02 8.65 -13.80
N LEU A 33 0.28 7.62 -13.01
CA LEU A 33 1.27 6.61 -13.36
C LEU A 33 0.78 5.65 -14.44
N GLN A 34 -0.52 5.63 -14.76
CA GLN A 34 -1.15 4.80 -15.79
C GLN A 34 -0.78 3.31 -15.67
N LEU A 35 -0.76 2.80 -14.42
CA LEU A 35 -0.40 1.41 -14.18
C LEU A 35 -1.42 0.47 -14.83
N PRO A 36 -0.95 -0.56 -15.58
CA PRO A 36 -1.84 -1.45 -16.32
C PRO A 36 -2.83 -2.20 -15.40
N GLY A 37 -4.07 -2.30 -15.84
CA GLY A 37 -5.09 -3.14 -15.21
C GLY A 37 -5.62 -2.66 -13.86
N VAL A 38 -5.33 -1.42 -13.44
CA VAL A 38 -5.75 -0.89 -12.14
C VAL A 38 -6.16 0.57 -12.22
N VAL A 39 -7.12 0.95 -11.36
CA VAL A 39 -7.44 2.35 -11.07
C VAL A 39 -7.51 2.55 -9.55
N PHE A 40 -7.18 3.75 -9.11
CA PHE A 40 -7.23 4.15 -7.71
C PHE A 40 -8.36 5.12 -7.49
N VAL A 41 -9.22 4.83 -6.52
CA VAL A 41 -10.41 5.64 -6.20
C VAL A 41 -10.27 6.17 -4.78
N PRO A 42 -10.56 7.47 -4.52
CA PRO A 42 -10.55 7.98 -3.15
C PRO A 42 -11.54 7.21 -2.29
N LYS A 43 -11.13 6.85 -1.08
CA LYS A 43 -11.96 6.09 -0.15
C LYS A 43 -11.75 6.55 1.28
N SER A 44 -12.85 6.72 2.01
CA SER A 44 -12.84 6.89 3.46
C SER A 44 -13.49 5.68 4.11
N PHE A 45 -12.94 5.23 5.24
CA PHE A 45 -13.43 4.08 6.00
C PHE A 45 -13.02 4.17 7.46
N THR A 46 -13.75 3.48 8.32
CA THR A 46 -13.43 3.38 9.75
C THR A 46 -13.27 1.90 10.11
N PRO A 47 -12.05 1.43 10.41
CA PRO A 47 -11.84 0.06 10.85
C PRO A 47 -12.52 -0.20 12.20
N VAL A 48 -13.12 -1.38 12.36
CA VAL A 48 -13.70 -1.84 13.62
C VAL A 48 -13.20 -3.24 13.96
N SER A 49 -13.11 -3.57 15.24
CA SER A 49 -12.82 -4.95 15.64
C SER A 49 -13.95 -5.88 15.25
N ILE A 50 -13.58 -6.99 14.58
CA ILE A 50 -14.48 -8.08 14.23
C ILE A 50 -13.91 -9.35 14.87
N PRO A 51 -14.54 -9.87 15.96
CA PRO A 51 -14.04 -11.02 16.70
C PRO A 51 -13.72 -12.21 15.78
N GLY A 52 -12.53 -12.79 15.93
CA GLY A 52 -12.08 -13.94 15.14
C GLY A 52 -11.70 -13.64 13.68
N VAL A 53 -11.89 -12.40 13.20
CA VAL A 53 -11.59 -12.00 11.82
C VAL A 53 -10.55 -10.87 11.78
N ALA A 54 -10.76 -9.82 12.55
CA ALA A 54 -9.89 -8.65 12.58
C ALA A 54 -9.87 -8.06 13.99
N ASP A 55 -9.10 -8.70 14.88
CA ASP A 55 -8.93 -8.19 16.23
C ASP A 55 -7.97 -6.99 16.24
N LYS A 56 -8.40 -5.88 16.84
CA LYS A 56 -7.62 -4.64 17.00
C LYS A 56 -6.94 -4.18 15.70
N PRO A 57 -7.72 -3.89 14.63
CA PRO A 57 -7.16 -3.38 13.38
C PRO A 57 -6.48 -2.03 13.61
N LYS A 58 -5.54 -1.67 12.71
CA LYS A 58 -4.91 -0.33 12.75
C LYS A 58 -5.99 0.74 12.64
N TYR A 59 -5.86 1.78 13.46
CA TYR A 59 -6.81 2.90 13.51
C TYR A 59 -8.25 2.47 13.83
N GLU A 60 -8.41 1.48 14.70
CA GLU A 60 -9.72 1.05 15.19
C GLU A 60 -10.55 2.25 15.65
N ASN A 61 -11.80 2.34 15.19
CA ASN A 61 -12.75 3.41 15.45
C ASN A 61 -12.30 4.83 15.04
N GLN A 62 -11.26 4.94 14.20
CA GLN A 62 -10.81 6.21 13.65
C GLN A 62 -11.10 6.29 12.16
N LEU A 63 -11.53 7.47 11.70
CA LEU A 63 -11.73 7.72 10.29
C LEU A 63 -10.38 7.73 9.56
N CYS A 64 -10.21 6.83 8.61
CA CYS A 64 -9.09 6.78 7.69
C CYS A 64 -9.54 7.32 6.34
N ASN A 65 -8.71 8.16 5.73
CA ASN A 65 -8.83 8.54 4.34
C ASN A 65 -7.72 7.84 3.52
N GLY A 66 -8.00 7.56 2.26
CA GLY A 66 -7.03 6.86 1.43
C GLY A 66 -7.59 6.47 0.09
N ILE A 67 -7.27 5.26 -0.35
CA ILE A 67 -7.60 4.75 -1.67
C ILE A 67 -8.27 3.38 -1.62
N GLU A 68 -9.11 3.13 -2.62
CA GLU A 68 -9.51 1.79 -3.04
C GLU A 68 -8.71 1.41 -4.27
N ILE A 69 -8.11 0.22 -4.28
CA ILE A 69 -7.43 -0.38 -5.42
C ILE A 69 -8.47 -1.21 -6.19
N ARG A 70 -8.83 -0.76 -7.39
CA ARG A 70 -9.75 -1.47 -8.29
C ARG A 70 -9.00 -2.08 -9.44
N VAL A 71 -8.95 -3.41 -9.48
CA VAL A 71 -8.42 -4.16 -10.62
C VAL A 71 -9.48 -4.16 -11.72
N ILE A 72 -9.17 -3.54 -12.86
CA ILE A 72 -10.05 -3.42 -14.03
C ILE A 72 -9.72 -4.40 -15.15
N ALA A 73 -8.45 -4.85 -15.23
CA ALA A 73 -8.01 -5.87 -16.19
C ALA A 73 -7.02 -6.81 -15.50
N ARG A 74 -7.46 -8.01 -15.11
CA ARG A 74 -6.66 -8.98 -14.33
C ARG A 74 -5.40 -9.45 -15.07
N ASN A 75 -5.49 -9.60 -16.39
CA ASN A 75 -4.37 -10.08 -17.22
C ASN A 75 -3.23 -9.07 -17.30
N GLU A 76 -3.52 -7.78 -17.07
CA GLU A 76 -2.56 -6.69 -17.14
C GLU A 76 -2.09 -6.24 -15.74
N TYR A 77 -2.84 -6.61 -14.70
CA TYR A 77 -2.58 -6.17 -13.34
C TYR A 77 -1.28 -6.73 -12.79
N GLN A 78 -0.37 -5.83 -12.46
CA GLN A 78 0.95 -6.15 -11.88
C GLN A 78 0.97 -5.74 -10.42
N SER A 79 0.58 -6.64 -9.53
CA SER A 79 0.43 -6.37 -8.09
C SER A 79 1.68 -5.79 -7.43
N LEU A 80 2.87 -6.28 -7.81
CA LEU A 80 4.14 -5.78 -7.30
C LEU A 80 4.37 -4.31 -7.67
N ASN A 81 4.18 -3.96 -8.95
CA ASN A 81 4.34 -2.58 -9.42
C ASN A 81 3.36 -1.64 -8.72
N VAL A 82 2.11 -2.08 -8.54
CA VAL A 82 1.08 -1.33 -7.82
C VAL A 82 1.49 -1.11 -6.37
N GLY A 83 1.88 -2.17 -5.65
CA GLY A 83 2.28 -2.07 -4.25
C GLY A 83 3.47 -1.14 -4.03
N VAL A 84 4.53 -1.29 -4.85
CA VAL A 84 5.72 -0.42 -4.77
C VAL A 84 5.37 1.03 -5.11
N SER A 85 4.51 1.26 -6.11
CA SER A 85 4.07 2.62 -6.50
C SER A 85 3.28 3.30 -5.39
N VAL A 86 2.39 2.58 -4.71
CA VAL A 86 1.65 3.10 -3.55
C VAL A 86 2.61 3.48 -2.43
N ILE A 87 3.56 2.60 -2.08
CA ILE A 87 4.56 2.87 -1.04
C ILE A 87 5.42 4.09 -1.37
N LYS A 88 5.86 4.21 -2.63
CA LYS A 88 6.64 5.36 -3.10
C LYS A 88 5.86 6.67 -2.95
N LYS A 89 4.63 6.70 -3.42
CA LYS A 89 3.78 7.90 -3.34
C LYS A 89 3.47 8.27 -1.89
N LEU A 90 3.23 7.30 -1.03
CA LEU A 90 3.07 7.56 0.41
C LEU A 90 4.34 8.15 1.03
N LYS A 91 5.53 7.65 0.67
CA LYS A 91 6.79 8.21 1.15
C LYS A 91 7.07 9.61 0.59
N GLU A 92 6.69 9.86 -0.65
CA GLU A 92 6.84 11.15 -1.33
C GLU A 92 5.97 12.24 -0.67
N PHE A 93 4.68 11.94 -0.43
CA PHE A 93 3.71 12.92 0.07
C PHE A 93 3.65 13.03 1.58
N TYR A 94 4.00 11.95 2.31
CA TYR A 94 3.85 11.88 3.76
C TYR A 94 5.14 11.35 4.44
N PRO A 95 6.32 11.96 4.14
CA PRO A 95 7.60 11.44 4.63
C PRO A 95 7.71 11.41 6.16
N GLU A 96 7.04 12.35 6.83
CA GLU A 96 7.06 12.47 8.30
C GLU A 96 6.00 11.57 8.99
N ASN A 97 4.99 11.13 8.25
CA ASN A 97 3.89 10.35 8.82
C ASN A 97 4.05 8.86 8.60
N ILE A 98 4.62 8.45 7.44
CA ILE A 98 4.73 7.04 7.10
C ILE A 98 5.89 6.36 7.84
N VAL A 99 5.56 5.26 8.51
CA VAL A 99 6.55 4.43 9.22
C VAL A 99 6.67 3.07 8.56
N PHE A 100 7.88 2.67 8.21
CA PHE A 100 8.19 1.35 7.68
C PHE A 100 8.77 0.44 8.78
N LYS A 101 8.25 -0.78 8.88
CA LYS A 101 8.87 -1.85 9.68
C LYS A 101 9.96 -2.51 8.83
N GLU A 102 11.16 -1.92 8.82
CA GLU A 102 12.27 -2.30 7.91
C GLU A 102 12.60 -3.78 7.94
N ASN A 103 12.81 -4.36 9.14
CA ASN A 103 13.12 -5.79 9.28
C ASN A 103 12.05 -6.69 8.65
N ARG A 104 10.80 -6.27 8.69
CA ARG A 104 9.68 -7.00 8.10
C ARG A 104 9.65 -6.84 6.59
N LEU A 105 9.88 -5.61 6.11
CA LEU A 105 10.03 -5.34 4.68
C LEU A 105 11.18 -6.16 4.07
N ASN A 106 12.34 -6.15 4.70
CA ASN A 106 13.51 -6.90 4.24
C ASN A 106 13.26 -8.41 4.20
N ARG A 107 12.62 -8.95 5.25
CA ARG A 107 12.28 -10.39 5.31
C ARG A 107 11.35 -10.79 4.17
N LEU A 108 10.38 -9.97 3.85
CA LEU A 108 9.36 -10.27 2.85
C LEU A 108 9.84 -9.99 1.43
N TRP A 109 10.72 -9.01 1.25
CA TRP A 109 11.40 -8.75 -0.03
C TRP A 109 12.53 -9.76 -0.30
N GLY A 110 13.02 -10.44 0.73
CA GLY A 110 14.17 -11.34 0.64
C GLY A 110 15.53 -10.63 0.65
N SER A 111 15.54 -9.30 0.78
CA SER A 111 16.75 -8.49 0.87
C SER A 111 16.45 -7.11 1.45
N ASP A 112 17.50 -6.33 1.74
CA ASP A 112 17.38 -4.94 2.21
C ASP A 112 17.27 -3.90 1.05
N THR A 113 17.29 -4.37 -0.18
CA THR A 113 17.33 -3.50 -1.38
C THR A 113 16.11 -2.60 -1.50
N LEU A 114 14.91 -3.09 -1.19
CA LEU A 114 13.70 -2.27 -1.24
C LEU A 114 13.76 -1.11 -0.24
N VAL A 115 14.16 -1.38 1.00
CA VAL A 115 14.27 -0.35 2.03
C VAL A 115 15.33 0.68 1.67
N LYS A 116 16.50 0.23 1.22
CA LYS A 116 17.57 1.11 0.73
C LYS A 116 17.10 2.01 -0.41
N GLU A 117 16.33 1.46 -1.36
CA GLU A 117 15.76 2.24 -2.45
C GLU A 117 14.68 3.23 -1.98
N LEU A 118 13.83 2.84 -1.03
CA LEU A 118 12.84 3.74 -0.44
C LEU A 118 13.48 4.89 0.36
N GLN A 119 14.71 4.72 0.86
CA GLN A 119 15.46 5.75 1.57
C GLN A 119 16.14 6.75 0.62
N LYS A 120 16.35 6.40 -0.65
CA LYS A 120 16.91 7.32 -1.66
C LYS A 120 15.88 8.37 -2.06
N LYS A 121 16.31 9.61 -2.30
CA LYS A 121 15.44 10.72 -2.76
C LYS A 121 14.83 10.48 -4.15
N ARG A 122 15.42 9.62 -4.99
CA ARG A 122 14.90 9.19 -6.31
C ARG A 122 15.06 7.68 -6.44
N ILE A 123 13.98 7.00 -6.84
CA ILE A 123 14.00 5.57 -7.09
C ILE A 123 13.97 5.35 -8.61
N PRO A 124 14.98 4.69 -9.22
CA PRO A 124 15.00 4.46 -10.67
C PRO A 124 13.86 3.53 -11.10
N ILE A 125 13.32 3.78 -12.29
CA ILE A 125 12.18 3.03 -12.89
C ILE A 125 12.52 1.55 -13.12
N ASN A 126 13.79 1.19 -13.28
CA ASN A 126 14.25 -0.17 -13.63
C ASN A 126 14.31 -1.15 -12.45
N PHE A 127 13.82 -0.77 -11.27
CA PHE A 127 13.87 -1.63 -10.06
C PHE A 127 12.97 -2.87 -10.14
N TYR A 128 12.08 -2.91 -11.11
CA TYR A 128 11.02 -3.93 -11.22
C TYR A 128 11.48 -5.28 -11.79
N ALA A 129 12.68 -5.36 -12.38
CA ALA A 129 13.14 -6.53 -13.11
C ALA A 129 13.79 -7.64 -12.25
N ALA A 130 14.13 -7.37 -10.99
CA ALA A 130 14.99 -8.24 -10.20
C ALA A 130 14.28 -9.19 -9.21
N GLY A 131 12.95 -9.17 -9.10
CA GLY A 131 12.24 -9.88 -8.02
C GLY A 131 11.06 -10.73 -8.47
N GLY A 132 11.29 -11.74 -9.30
CA GLY A 132 10.23 -12.55 -9.95
C GLY A 132 9.46 -13.55 -9.08
N LEU A 133 9.74 -13.76 -7.78
CA LEU A 133 9.14 -14.88 -7.04
C LEU A 133 8.39 -14.50 -5.73
N THR A 134 8.39 -13.26 -5.32
CA THR A 134 7.83 -12.84 -4.00
C THR A 134 6.55 -12.02 -4.13
N ILE A 135 5.86 -12.11 -5.24
CA ILE A 135 4.75 -11.24 -5.68
C ILE A 135 3.50 -11.34 -4.79
N PHE A 136 3.25 -12.51 -4.21
CA PHE A 136 2.09 -12.72 -3.34
C PHE A 136 2.25 -12.11 -1.95
N LEU A 137 3.48 -11.86 -1.54
CA LEU A 137 3.86 -11.41 -0.20
C LEU A 137 3.80 -9.89 0.00
N LEU A 138 3.87 -9.07 -1.04
CA LEU A 138 3.88 -7.60 -0.89
C LEU A 138 2.51 -7.01 -0.56
N LEU A 139 1.44 -7.60 -1.07
CA LEU A 139 0.09 -7.29 -0.59
C LEU A 139 -0.08 -7.73 0.88
N THR A 140 0.49 -8.89 1.26
CA THR A 140 0.53 -9.31 2.65
C THR A 140 1.42 -8.43 3.54
N LEU A 141 2.32 -7.63 2.96
CA LEU A 141 3.21 -6.68 3.68
C LEU A 141 2.55 -5.41 4.13
N LEU A 142 1.59 -4.95 3.36
CA LEU A 142 0.67 -3.93 3.83
C LEU A 142 -0.30 -4.52 4.87
N ILE A 143 -0.42 -5.84 4.90
CA ILE A 143 -1.46 -6.63 5.55
C ILE A 143 -1.13 -7.08 6.98
N ASN A 144 0.11 -7.25 7.35
CA ASN A 144 0.44 -7.79 8.69
C ASN A 144 1.28 -6.83 9.51
#